data_6da84e93411ed209ba9c2444be5720ae
#
_entry.id   6da84e93411ed209ba9c2444be5720ae
#
_cell.length_a   1.000
_cell.length_b   1.000
_cell.length_c   1.000
_cell.angle_alpha   90.00
_cell.angle_beta   90.00
_cell.angle_gamma   90.00
#
_symmetry.space_group_name_H-M   'P 1'
#
loop_
_entity.id
_entity.type
_entity.pdbx_description
1 polymer ?
#
loop_
_entity_poly.entity_id
_entity_poly.type
_entity_poly.pdbx_seq_one_letter_code
_entity_poly.pdbx_strand_id
1 'polypeptide(L)'
;MKISNFATGSVIETTTENGIATAVGIIPGVYTVTVSASQNQGGFTYTIAGSESNVSLIADGAEVVVRVDAVKEAALVFKEIYYTGVDPANFYFRDQFYEIYNNSTEVVYADGLCIAETVFANYDKSIIYEWPIENADQYVFARVIWQLPGDGKTYPVQPGESFVIAQWATNHKAENLSKGLSPVDLTGAEFEAIEKETTFNGILLTDNLAINMKKVVQAGYAMPQWLTSTDGSRYVLFKPSKPLKNEDFITATNADYQGTAREIAISDVIDAVQAVNNESGMSVLGLPTALDAGAIWCSGAYVGESIARKIKETRPDGTKVYQDTNNTSNDFEVKKDPQLRRYGAKVPSWNTWINK
;
A
#
# COMPACT_ATOMS: atom_id res chain seq x y z
N MET A 1 14.67 6.42 -26.15
CA MET A 1 13.87 6.76 -27.35
C MET A 1 14.19 5.75 -28.44
N LYS A 2 13.18 5.35 -29.19
CA LYS A 2 13.28 4.36 -30.28
C LYS A 2 12.66 4.96 -31.55
N ILE A 3 13.37 4.88 -32.65
CA ILE A 3 12.95 5.33 -33.99
C ILE A 3 12.86 4.10 -34.89
N SER A 4 11.67 3.78 -35.36
CA SER A 4 11.40 2.53 -36.09
C SER A 4 10.84 2.82 -37.49
N ASN A 5 11.42 2.21 -38.53
CA ASN A 5 10.90 2.20 -39.89
C ASN A 5 10.31 0.83 -40.20
N PHE A 6 9.00 0.75 -40.31
CA PHE A 6 8.30 -0.52 -40.56
C PHE A 6 8.52 -1.08 -41.97
N ALA A 7 8.81 -0.22 -42.96
CA ALA A 7 9.03 -0.67 -44.35
C ALA A 7 10.38 -1.36 -44.51
N THR A 8 11.39 -0.97 -43.77
CA THR A 8 12.76 -1.51 -43.86
C THR A 8 13.13 -2.40 -42.68
N GLY A 9 12.34 -2.38 -41.59
CA GLY A 9 12.66 -3.04 -40.30
C GLY A 9 13.80 -2.33 -39.54
N SER A 10 14.24 -1.16 -39.97
CA SER A 10 15.31 -0.41 -39.31
C SER A 10 14.83 0.15 -37.97
N VAL A 11 15.67 -0.02 -36.93
CA VAL A 11 15.44 0.47 -35.58
C VAL A 11 16.69 1.18 -35.09
N ILE A 12 16.52 2.43 -34.61
CA ILE A 12 17.57 3.22 -33.99
C ILE A 12 17.12 3.52 -32.57
N GLU A 13 17.98 3.25 -31.60
CA GLU A 13 17.73 3.54 -30.19
C GLU A 13 18.73 4.57 -29.68
N THR A 14 18.26 5.53 -28.92
CA THR A 14 19.08 6.56 -28.26
C THR A 14 18.45 6.98 -26.93
N THR A 15 19.24 7.59 -26.06
CA THR A 15 18.79 8.15 -24.80
C THR A 15 18.43 9.61 -24.93
N THR A 16 17.48 10.06 -24.10
CA THR A 16 17.15 11.48 -23.95
C THR A 16 17.96 12.08 -22.81
N GLU A 17 18.45 13.28 -23.00
CA GLU A 17 19.05 14.10 -21.95
C GLU A 17 18.31 15.44 -21.89
N ASN A 18 17.76 15.78 -20.71
CA ASN A 18 16.94 17.00 -20.53
C ASN A 18 15.76 17.11 -21.52
N GLY A 19 15.16 15.96 -21.87
CA GLY A 19 14.02 15.90 -22.80
C GLY A 19 14.39 15.96 -24.27
N ILE A 20 15.69 16.04 -24.62
CA ILE A 20 16.18 16.12 -25.99
C ILE A 20 16.99 14.87 -26.32
N ALA A 21 16.80 14.35 -27.52
CA ALA A 21 17.64 13.29 -28.07
C ALA A 21 18.03 13.62 -29.51
N THR A 22 19.25 13.25 -29.87
CA THR A 22 19.74 13.38 -31.24
C THR A 22 20.01 11.99 -31.81
N ALA A 23 19.53 11.74 -33.00
CA ALA A 23 19.81 10.51 -33.74
C ALA A 23 20.48 10.89 -35.08
N VAL A 24 21.51 10.12 -35.44
CA VAL A 24 22.29 10.34 -36.68
C VAL A 24 22.25 9.09 -37.56
N GLY A 25 22.54 9.27 -38.83
CA GLY A 25 22.57 8.15 -39.79
C GLY A 25 21.19 7.57 -40.12
N ILE A 26 20.14 8.36 -40.01
CA ILE A 26 18.77 7.96 -40.35
C ILE A 26 18.63 8.00 -41.89
N ILE A 27 18.22 6.89 -42.48
CA ILE A 27 17.91 6.82 -43.90
C ILE A 27 16.61 7.59 -44.17
N PRO A 28 16.52 8.43 -45.20
CA PRO A 28 15.25 9.10 -45.50
C PRO A 28 14.06 8.16 -45.60
N GLY A 29 12.98 8.48 -44.89
CA GLY A 29 11.80 7.60 -44.82
C GLY A 29 10.73 8.06 -43.86
N VAL A 30 9.73 7.21 -43.67
CA VAL A 30 8.64 7.39 -42.71
C VAL A 30 8.87 6.51 -41.50
N TYR A 31 8.77 7.08 -40.32
CA TYR A 31 9.13 6.46 -39.04
C TYR A 31 8.02 6.59 -38.00
N THR A 32 8.08 5.70 -37.01
CA THR A 32 7.44 5.91 -35.71
C THR A 32 8.52 6.20 -34.68
N VAL A 33 8.33 7.27 -33.94
CA VAL A 33 9.21 7.67 -32.83
C VAL A 33 8.50 7.39 -31.53
N THR A 34 9.08 6.53 -30.67
CA THR A 34 8.55 6.21 -29.34
C THR A 34 9.53 6.64 -28.26
N VAL A 35 9.00 7.17 -27.17
CA VAL A 35 9.73 7.48 -25.94
C VAL A 35 9.15 6.68 -24.81
N SER A 36 10.02 6.04 -24.01
CA SER A 36 9.62 5.38 -22.79
C SER A 36 10.68 5.56 -21.72
N ALA A 37 10.27 5.77 -20.49
CA ALA A 37 11.14 5.85 -19.33
C ALA A 37 10.37 5.38 -18.09
N SER A 38 11.10 4.94 -17.07
CA SER A 38 10.53 4.63 -15.75
C SER A 38 11.41 5.29 -14.69
N GLN A 39 10.79 5.88 -13.68
CA GLN A 39 11.47 6.55 -12.58
C GLN A 39 10.72 6.28 -11.26
N ASN A 40 11.47 5.94 -10.20
CA ASN A 40 10.90 5.84 -8.85
C ASN A 40 11.13 7.13 -8.07
N GLN A 41 10.06 7.64 -7.48
CA GLN A 41 10.12 8.82 -6.62
C GLN A 41 9.02 8.75 -5.55
N GLY A 42 9.40 8.89 -4.27
CA GLY A 42 8.46 9.02 -3.16
C GLY A 42 7.55 7.81 -2.91
N GLY A 43 8.00 6.58 -3.28
CA GLY A 43 7.20 5.36 -3.16
C GLY A 43 6.31 5.06 -4.37
N PHE A 44 6.47 5.81 -5.45
CA PHE A 44 5.76 5.62 -6.71
C PHE A 44 6.70 5.33 -7.86
N THR A 45 6.25 4.51 -8.79
CA THR A 45 6.86 4.35 -10.11
C THR A 45 6.11 5.24 -11.09
N TYR A 46 6.85 6.08 -11.80
CA TYR A 46 6.32 6.89 -12.90
C TYR A 46 6.76 6.25 -14.21
N THR A 47 5.80 5.72 -14.96
CA THR A 47 6.04 5.25 -16.34
C THR A 47 5.69 6.37 -17.30
N ILE A 48 6.68 6.83 -18.05
CA ILE A 48 6.52 7.89 -19.03
C ILE A 48 6.55 7.23 -20.40
N ALA A 49 5.54 7.48 -21.22
CA ALA A 49 5.45 6.94 -22.56
C ALA A 49 4.81 7.94 -23.54
N GLY A 50 5.26 7.90 -24.79
CA GLY A 50 4.68 8.66 -25.88
C GLY A 50 5.10 8.12 -27.23
N SER A 51 4.32 8.40 -28.26
CA SER A 51 4.60 7.93 -29.62
C SER A 51 4.06 8.92 -30.64
N GLU A 52 4.89 9.20 -31.66
CA GLU A 52 4.50 9.89 -32.88
C GLU A 52 4.68 8.96 -34.07
N SER A 53 3.61 8.75 -34.83
CA SER A 53 3.59 7.88 -36.02
C SER A 53 3.59 8.70 -37.30
N ASN A 54 3.98 8.08 -38.42
CA ASN A 54 4.04 8.72 -39.75
C ASN A 54 4.97 9.93 -39.81
N VAL A 55 6.02 9.92 -39.01
CA VAL A 55 7.04 10.98 -39.01
C VAL A 55 7.89 10.90 -40.26
N SER A 56 7.85 11.90 -41.09
CA SER A 56 8.66 11.98 -42.31
C SER A 56 10.04 12.55 -41.97
N LEU A 57 11.08 11.72 -41.99
CA LEU A 57 12.49 12.10 -41.80
C LEU A 57 13.21 12.03 -43.12
N ILE A 58 13.20 13.12 -43.88
CA ILE A 58 13.72 13.20 -45.26
C ILE A 58 14.81 14.24 -45.42
N ALA A 59 15.09 15.03 -44.41
CA ALA A 59 16.11 16.08 -44.43
C ALA A 59 16.91 16.10 -43.11
N ASP A 60 18.17 16.54 -43.20
CA ASP A 60 19.01 16.78 -42.04
C ASP A 60 18.42 17.90 -41.17
N GLY A 61 18.55 17.75 -39.83
CA GLY A 61 18.06 18.71 -38.87
C GLY A 61 16.54 18.69 -38.67
N ALA A 62 15.86 17.62 -39.09
CA ALA A 62 14.45 17.47 -38.81
C ALA A 62 14.20 17.36 -37.29
N GLU A 63 13.24 18.13 -36.80
CA GLU A 63 12.82 18.11 -35.39
C GLU A 63 11.47 17.41 -35.25
N VAL A 64 11.35 16.57 -34.22
CA VAL A 64 10.13 15.84 -33.89
C VAL A 64 9.80 16.07 -32.43
N VAL A 65 8.59 16.51 -32.15
CA VAL A 65 8.08 16.66 -30.79
C VAL A 65 7.21 15.46 -30.47
N VAL A 66 7.65 14.64 -29.50
CA VAL A 66 6.87 13.52 -28.98
C VAL A 66 6.24 13.96 -27.66
N ARG A 67 4.92 14.02 -27.62
CA ARG A 67 4.21 14.24 -26.35
C ARG A 67 4.26 12.95 -25.54
N VAL A 68 4.54 13.08 -24.25
CA VAL A 68 4.62 11.96 -23.32
C VAL A 68 3.60 12.14 -22.19
N ASP A 69 2.96 11.06 -21.83
CA ASP A 69 2.11 10.96 -20.65
C ASP A 69 2.84 10.20 -19.55
N ALA A 70 2.62 10.59 -18.31
CA ALA A 70 3.16 9.93 -17.13
C ALA A 70 2.05 9.18 -16.39
N VAL A 71 2.21 7.87 -16.25
CA VAL A 71 1.36 7.05 -15.40
C VAL A 71 2.06 6.85 -14.06
N LYS A 72 1.38 7.19 -12.98
CA LYS A 72 1.85 7.00 -11.61
C LYS A 72 1.31 5.66 -11.09
N GLU A 73 2.19 4.76 -10.73
CA GLU A 73 1.85 3.46 -10.14
C GLU A 73 2.46 3.35 -8.74
N ALA A 74 1.77 2.71 -7.81
CA ALA A 74 2.30 2.43 -6.50
C ALA A 74 3.46 1.43 -6.60
N ALA A 75 4.61 1.77 -6.03
CA ALA A 75 5.74 0.84 -5.95
C ALA A 75 5.54 -0.19 -4.84
N LEU A 76 4.88 0.21 -3.75
CA LEU A 76 4.49 -0.66 -2.64
C LEU A 76 2.97 -0.84 -2.62
N VAL A 77 2.52 -2.07 -2.41
CA VAL A 77 1.09 -2.39 -2.35
C VAL A 77 0.77 -3.26 -1.14
N PHE A 78 -0.42 -3.11 -0.57
CA PHE A 78 -0.97 -4.11 0.35
C PHE A 78 -1.16 -5.41 -0.41
N LYS A 79 -0.47 -6.47 0.02
CA LYS A 79 -0.53 -7.78 -0.61
C LYS A 79 -1.54 -8.69 0.07
N GLU A 80 -1.52 -8.78 1.38
CA GLU A 80 -2.48 -9.53 2.19
C GLU A 80 -2.76 -8.78 3.49
N ILE A 81 -4.04 -8.69 3.86
CA ILE A 81 -4.50 -8.10 5.11
C ILE A 81 -5.37 -9.13 5.83
N TYR A 82 -4.95 -9.51 7.03
CA TYR A 82 -5.72 -10.34 7.93
C TYR A 82 -6.25 -9.50 9.09
N TYR A 83 -7.55 -9.28 9.10
CA TYR A 83 -8.20 -8.41 10.08
C TYR A 83 -9.30 -9.08 10.88
N THR A 84 -9.84 -10.23 10.43
CA THR A 84 -11.07 -10.79 11.02
C THR A 84 -10.87 -11.38 12.39
N GLY A 85 -9.65 -11.77 12.78
CA GLY A 85 -9.43 -12.52 14.01
C GLY A 85 -10.10 -13.89 14.03
N VAL A 86 -10.11 -14.54 15.17
CA VAL A 86 -10.69 -15.88 15.39
C VAL A 86 -11.45 -15.95 16.71
N ASP A 87 -12.09 -17.10 16.99
CA ASP A 87 -12.78 -17.42 18.24
C ASP A 87 -13.88 -16.40 18.59
N PRO A 88 -15.05 -16.48 17.94
CA PRO A 88 -16.16 -15.56 18.20
C PRO A 88 -16.69 -15.65 19.65
N ALA A 89 -16.36 -16.72 20.39
CA ALA A 89 -16.75 -16.85 21.79
C ALA A 89 -15.85 -16.06 22.76
N ASN A 90 -14.57 -15.84 22.39
CA ASN A 90 -13.60 -15.14 23.24
C ASN A 90 -13.03 -13.88 22.56
N PHE A 91 -13.47 -13.58 21.34
CA PHE A 91 -13.12 -12.34 20.61
C PHE A 91 -11.62 -12.14 20.44
N TYR A 92 -10.91 -13.17 19.93
CA TYR A 92 -9.47 -13.05 19.70
C TYR A 92 -9.17 -12.40 18.36
N PHE A 93 -8.48 -11.26 18.36
CA PHE A 93 -8.15 -10.47 17.17
C PHE A 93 -6.79 -9.74 17.26
N ARG A 94 -5.88 -10.24 18.12
CA ARG A 94 -4.51 -9.69 18.23
C ARG A 94 -3.54 -10.28 17.21
N ASP A 95 -4.05 -11.18 16.37
CA ASP A 95 -3.33 -11.91 15.34
C ASP A 95 -3.40 -11.26 13.97
N GLN A 96 -3.86 -10.00 13.90
CA GLN A 96 -3.98 -9.26 12.66
C GLN A 96 -2.60 -8.90 12.08
N PHE A 97 -2.49 -8.91 10.75
CA PHE A 97 -1.28 -8.48 10.04
C PHE A 97 -1.58 -7.80 8.71
N TYR A 98 -0.60 -7.03 8.26
CA TYR A 98 -0.60 -6.31 6.98
C TYR A 98 0.70 -6.64 6.26
N GLU A 99 0.62 -7.31 5.12
CA GLU A 99 1.78 -7.60 4.29
C GLU A 99 1.87 -6.59 3.16
N ILE A 100 3.02 -5.90 3.08
CA ILE A 100 3.34 -4.89 2.08
C ILE A 100 4.40 -5.45 1.13
N TYR A 101 4.15 -5.36 -0.16
CA TYR A 101 4.98 -5.95 -1.21
C TYR A 101 5.55 -4.89 -2.14
N ASN A 102 6.82 -5.05 -2.53
CA ASN A 102 7.41 -4.23 -3.58
C ASN A 102 7.02 -4.76 -4.96
N ASN A 103 6.02 -4.11 -5.55
CA ASN A 103 5.42 -4.44 -6.84
C ASN A 103 6.20 -3.85 -8.03
N SER A 104 7.19 -2.98 -7.75
CA SER A 104 8.01 -2.30 -8.75
C SER A 104 9.20 -3.15 -9.22
N THR A 105 10.02 -2.57 -10.09
CA THR A 105 11.27 -3.17 -10.58
C THR A 105 12.51 -2.60 -9.88
N GLU A 106 12.32 -1.72 -8.90
CA GLU A 106 13.39 -1.00 -8.24
C GLU A 106 13.35 -1.22 -6.73
N VAL A 107 14.46 -0.94 -6.06
CA VAL A 107 14.51 -0.95 -4.60
C VAL A 107 13.70 0.20 -4.04
N VAL A 108 12.82 -0.10 -3.08
CA VAL A 108 12.08 0.89 -2.30
C VAL A 108 12.48 0.78 -0.84
N TYR A 109 12.53 1.89 -0.13
CA TYR A 109 12.85 1.90 1.30
C TYR A 109 11.60 2.06 2.15
N ALA A 110 11.41 1.14 3.11
CA ALA A 110 10.28 1.16 4.02
C ALA A 110 10.39 2.23 5.12
N ASP A 111 11.55 2.84 5.25
CA ASP A 111 11.84 3.88 6.24
C ASP A 111 10.84 5.04 6.22
N GLY A 112 10.28 5.33 7.38
CA GLY A 112 9.35 6.44 7.56
C GLY A 112 8.00 6.28 6.87
N LEU A 113 7.71 5.12 6.26
CA LEU A 113 6.36 4.80 5.80
C LEU A 113 5.38 4.80 6.96
N CYS A 114 4.17 5.19 6.68
CA CYS A 114 3.08 5.18 7.62
C CYS A 114 1.96 4.25 7.14
N ILE A 115 1.36 3.55 8.10
CA ILE A 115 0.09 2.86 7.92
C ILE A 115 -0.95 3.54 8.79
N ALA A 116 -2.14 3.76 8.23
CA ALA A 116 -3.22 4.45 8.91
C ALA A 116 -4.53 3.69 8.81
N GLU A 117 -5.35 3.88 9.85
CA GLU A 117 -6.78 3.60 9.82
C GLU A 117 -7.51 4.93 9.69
N THR A 118 -8.32 5.07 8.62
CA THR A 118 -9.08 6.30 8.42
C THR A 118 -10.35 6.32 9.27
N VAL A 119 -10.85 7.52 9.55
CA VAL A 119 -12.19 7.68 10.10
C VAL A 119 -13.20 7.24 9.04
N PHE A 120 -14.09 6.38 9.43
CA PHE A 120 -15.20 5.95 8.60
C PHE A 120 -16.51 6.24 9.33
N ALA A 121 -17.54 6.48 8.54
CA ALA A 121 -18.87 6.65 9.08
C ALA A 121 -19.19 5.50 10.04
N ASN A 122 -19.69 5.83 11.21
CA ASN A 122 -20.02 4.94 12.31
C ASN A 122 -20.72 3.66 11.81
N TYR A 123 -20.74 2.61 12.61
CA TYR A 123 -21.49 1.36 12.38
C TYR A 123 -22.92 1.59 11.86
N ASP A 124 -23.50 2.77 12.13
CA ASP A 124 -24.82 3.21 11.66
C ASP A 124 -24.84 3.75 10.21
N LYS A 125 -23.70 3.77 9.51
CA LYS A 125 -23.56 3.98 8.06
C LYS A 125 -24.21 5.25 7.46
N SER A 126 -24.72 6.15 8.28
CA SER A 126 -25.48 7.31 7.81
C SER A 126 -24.74 8.64 7.90
N ILE A 127 -23.56 8.68 8.56
CA ILE A 127 -22.83 9.92 8.77
C ILE A 127 -21.65 9.99 7.80
N ILE A 128 -21.74 10.87 6.83
CA ILE A 128 -20.59 11.37 6.08
C ILE A 128 -20.05 12.55 6.87
N TYR A 129 -18.79 12.47 7.31
CA TYR A 129 -18.17 13.55 8.07
C TYR A 129 -17.89 14.77 7.18
N GLU A 130 -18.23 15.95 7.71
CA GLU A 130 -17.96 17.24 7.09
C GLU A 130 -16.74 17.88 7.74
N TRP A 131 -15.66 17.99 6.99
CA TRP A 131 -14.39 18.47 7.51
C TRP A 131 -14.24 19.97 7.31
N PRO A 132 -13.92 20.76 8.39
CA PRO A 132 -13.84 22.21 8.33
C PRO A 132 -12.51 22.71 7.76
N ILE A 133 -12.09 22.14 6.63
CA ILE A 133 -10.89 22.55 5.91
C ILE A 133 -11.22 22.80 4.44
N GLU A 134 -10.51 23.72 3.83
CA GLU A 134 -10.61 23.99 2.40
C GLU A 134 -10.09 22.79 1.61
N ASN A 135 -10.77 22.46 0.51
CA ASN A 135 -10.44 21.33 -0.37
C ASN A 135 -10.33 19.98 0.37
N ALA A 136 -11.26 19.68 1.26
CA ALA A 136 -11.29 18.44 2.03
C ALA A 136 -11.25 17.17 1.17
N ASP A 137 -11.68 17.26 -0.09
CA ASP A 137 -11.60 16.21 -1.12
C ASP A 137 -10.16 15.85 -1.56
N GLN A 138 -9.18 16.67 -1.19
CA GLN A 138 -7.75 16.40 -1.42
C GLN A 138 -7.07 15.65 -0.27
N TYR A 139 -7.84 15.22 0.73
CA TYR A 139 -7.34 14.56 1.92
C TYR A 139 -8.11 13.29 2.25
N VAL A 140 -7.42 12.38 2.92
CA VAL A 140 -8.03 11.33 3.74
C VAL A 140 -7.81 11.66 5.21
N PHE A 141 -8.71 11.19 6.06
CA PHE A 141 -8.75 11.59 7.47
C PHE A 141 -8.50 10.37 8.34
N ALA A 142 -7.33 10.32 8.97
CA ALA A 142 -6.88 9.17 9.75
C ALA A 142 -7.06 9.39 11.24
N ARG A 143 -7.61 8.40 11.91
CA ARG A 143 -7.78 8.36 13.35
C ARG A 143 -6.54 7.81 14.06
N VAL A 144 -5.89 6.84 13.45
CA VAL A 144 -4.69 6.19 13.99
C VAL A 144 -3.64 6.12 12.90
N ILE A 145 -2.41 6.51 13.23
CA ILE A 145 -1.27 6.41 12.33
C ILE A 145 -0.08 5.82 13.09
N TRP A 146 0.49 4.76 12.53
CA TRP A 146 1.73 4.16 12.95
C TRP A 146 2.79 4.35 11.87
N GLN A 147 4.02 4.67 12.29
CA GLN A 147 5.15 4.95 11.41
C GLN A 147 6.27 3.93 11.61
N LEU A 148 6.81 3.43 10.51
CA LEU A 148 8.00 2.62 10.50
C LEU A 148 9.22 3.50 10.83
N PRO A 149 10.13 3.03 11.69
CA PRO A 149 11.37 3.75 11.99
C PRO A 149 12.31 3.76 10.78
N GLY A 150 13.48 4.36 10.93
CA GLY A 150 14.55 4.38 9.95
C GLY A 150 14.96 5.79 9.55
N ASP A 151 16.09 5.89 8.89
CA ASP A 151 16.73 7.16 8.49
C ASP A 151 16.63 7.44 6.98
N GLY A 152 15.86 6.63 6.25
CA GLY A 152 15.60 6.75 4.81
C GLY A 152 16.24 5.66 3.96
N LYS A 153 17.18 4.87 4.50
CA LYS A 153 17.87 3.78 3.79
C LYS A 153 18.14 2.54 4.66
N THR A 154 17.52 2.43 5.81
CA THR A 154 17.74 1.34 6.77
C THR A 154 17.07 0.05 6.32
N TYR A 155 15.88 0.15 5.72
CA TYR A 155 15.03 -0.99 5.37
C TYR A 155 14.75 -1.07 3.87
N PRO A 156 15.75 -1.48 3.05
CA PRO A 156 15.53 -1.69 1.62
C PRO A 156 14.61 -2.89 1.37
N VAL A 157 13.67 -2.73 0.47
CA VAL A 157 12.76 -3.78 -0.01
C VAL A 157 13.03 -3.97 -1.51
N GLN A 158 13.63 -5.11 -1.88
CA GLN A 158 13.95 -5.42 -3.27
C GLN A 158 12.67 -5.76 -4.06
N PRO A 159 12.69 -5.68 -5.40
CA PRO A 159 11.61 -6.18 -6.23
C PRO A 159 11.25 -7.63 -5.87
N GLY A 160 9.97 -7.89 -5.61
CA GLY A 160 9.50 -9.21 -5.22
C GLY A 160 9.66 -9.56 -3.74
N GLU A 161 10.22 -8.67 -2.93
CA GLU A 161 10.21 -8.80 -1.47
C GLU A 161 8.93 -8.21 -0.86
N SER A 162 8.55 -8.76 0.29
CA SER A 162 7.50 -8.19 1.15
C SER A 162 7.96 -8.10 2.59
N PHE A 163 7.45 -7.12 3.30
CA PHE A 163 7.55 -7.04 4.75
C PHE A 163 6.16 -7.12 5.40
N VAL A 164 6.14 -7.62 6.61
CA VAL A 164 4.91 -7.82 7.40
C VAL A 164 4.91 -6.87 8.58
N ILE A 165 3.81 -6.15 8.73
CA ILE A 165 3.47 -5.40 9.93
C ILE A 165 2.48 -6.25 10.73
N ALA A 166 2.92 -6.77 11.88
CA ALA A 166 2.07 -7.46 12.82
C ALA A 166 1.47 -6.47 13.84
N GLN A 167 0.30 -6.73 14.31
CA GLN A 167 -0.19 -5.99 15.50
C GLN A 167 0.60 -6.36 16.75
N TRP A 168 1.00 -7.63 16.84
CA TRP A 168 1.89 -8.18 17.85
C TRP A 168 2.62 -9.39 17.25
N ALA A 169 3.96 -9.32 17.16
CA ALA A 169 4.78 -10.29 16.44
C ALA A 169 5.09 -11.54 17.29
N THR A 170 4.07 -12.28 17.67
CA THR A 170 4.15 -13.52 18.46
C THR A 170 3.54 -14.70 17.71
N ASN A 171 3.73 -15.92 18.25
CA ASN A 171 3.05 -17.11 17.73
C ASN A 171 1.61 -17.19 18.25
N HIS A 172 0.66 -16.72 17.46
CA HIS A 172 -0.75 -16.71 17.81
C HIS A 172 -1.43 -18.08 17.75
N LYS A 173 -0.78 -19.10 17.19
CA LYS A 173 -1.23 -20.51 17.23
C LYS A 173 -1.10 -21.12 18.62
N ALA A 174 -0.44 -20.43 19.56
CA ALA A 174 -0.23 -20.92 20.91
C ALA A 174 -1.56 -21.06 21.67
N GLU A 175 -1.69 -22.17 22.42
CA GLU A 175 -2.91 -22.53 23.17
C GLU A 175 -3.30 -21.46 24.21
N ASN A 176 -2.30 -20.85 24.85
CA ASN A 176 -2.53 -19.83 25.89
C ASN A 176 -2.96 -18.47 25.33
N LEU A 177 -2.96 -18.27 24.01
CA LEU A 177 -3.40 -17.04 23.35
C LEU A 177 -4.76 -17.22 22.68
N SER A 178 -4.82 -17.98 21.60
CA SER A 178 -6.02 -18.16 20.78
C SER A 178 -6.69 -19.54 21.00
N LYS A 179 -6.29 -20.30 21.99
CA LYS A 179 -6.67 -21.72 22.14
C LYS A 179 -6.34 -22.57 20.91
N GLY A 180 -5.24 -22.26 20.23
CA GLY A 180 -4.82 -22.92 19.00
C GLY A 180 -5.67 -22.60 17.76
N LEU A 181 -6.60 -21.66 17.85
CA LEU A 181 -7.53 -21.35 16.74
C LEU A 181 -6.96 -20.39 15.72
N SER A 182 -5.99 -19.55 16.10
CA SER A 182 -5.38 -18.63 15.13
C SER A 182 -4.62 -19.37 14.04
N PRO A 183 -4.80 -19.00 12.76
CA PRO A 183 -4.10 -19.64 11.66
C PRO A 183 -2.65 -19.16 11.51
N VAL A 184 -2.21 -18.13 12.26
CA VAL A 184 -0.94 -17.44 11.98
C VAL A 184 0.07 -17.53 13.12
N ASP A 185 1.33 -17.61 12.71
CA ASP A 185 2.52 -17.37 13.52
C ASP A 185 3.20 -16.12 12.96
N LEU A 186 3.25 -15.05 13.76
CA LEU A 186 3.78 -13.74 13.35
C LEU A 186 5.20 -13.48 13.88
N THR A 187 5.87 -14.47 14.48
CA THR A 187 7.24 -14.31 15.01
C THR A 187 8.28 -13.91 13.96
N GLY A 188 7.99 -14.18 12.67
CA GLY A 188 8.81 -13.76 11.54
C GLY A 188 8.45 -12.41 10.92
N ALA A 189 7.54 -11.64 11.51
CA ALA A 189 7.19 -10.31 11.03
C ALA A 189 8.38 -9.34 11.15
N GLU A 190 8.48 -8.39 10.22
CA GLU A 190 9.52 -7.37 10.20
C GLU A 190 9.22 -6.23 11.19
N PHE A 191 7.97 -5.84 11.29
CA PHE A 191 7.54 -4.75 12.16
C PHE A 191 6.38 -5.18 13.03
N GLU A 192 6.27 -4.56 14.22
CA GLU A 192 5.09 -4.72 15.07
C GLU A 192 4.55 -3.38 15.56
N ALA A 193 3.22 -3.29 15.66
CA ALA A 193 2.51 -2.07 16.04
C ALA A 193 2.30 -1.98 17.55
N ILE A 194 3.38 -2.14 18.30
CA ILE A 194 3.53 -1.79 19.71
C ILE A 194 4.79 -0.93 19.86
N GLU A 195 4.83 -0.04 20.85
CA GLU A 195 6.00 0.82 21.07
C GLU A 195 7.00 0.21 22.04
N LYS A 196 6.54 -0.66 22.91
CA LYS A 196 7.32 -1.38 23.94
C LYS A 196 6.46 -2.45 24.61
N GLU A 197 7.12 -3.35 25.33
CA GLU A 197 6.42 -4.29 26.21
C GLU A 197 5.42 -3.57 27.13
N THR A 198 4.21 -4.08 27.20
CA THR A 198 3.14 -3.51 28.01
C THR A 198 2.04 -4.53 28.31
N THR A 199 1.30 -4.33 29.40
CA THR A 199 0.10 -5.11 29.69
C THR A 199 -1.15 -4.37 29.23
N PHE A 200 -1.95 -5.03 28.41
CA PHE A 200 -3.20 -4.47 27.91
C PHE A 200 -4.34 -5.49 28.03
N ASN A 201 -5.41 -5.11 28.72
CA ASN A 201 -6.55 -5.97 29.01
C ASN A 201 -6.13 -7.34 29.61
N GLY A 202 -5.20 -7.32 30.56
CA GLY A 202 -4.72 -8.53 31.26
C GLY A 202 -3.77 -9.41 30.47
N ILE A 203 -3.39 -9.03 29.24
CA ILE A 203 -2.44 -9.75 28.41
C ILE A 203 -1.13 -8.97 28.38
N LEU A 204 -0.02 -9.64 28.70
CA LEU A 204 1.32 -9.09 28.52
C LEU A 204 1.69 -9.16 27.03
N LEU A 205 1.79 -8.00 26.39
CA LEU A 205 2.33 -7.84 25.03
C LEU A 205 3.85 -7.77 25.18
N THR A 206 4.51 -8.88 24.91
CA THR A 206 5.96 -8.98 24.99
C THR A 206 6.62 -8.23 23.82
N ASP A 207 7.76 -7.60 24.10
CA ASP A 207 8.64 -7.05 23.07
C ASP A 207 9.39 -8.20 22.37
N ASN A 208 9.22 -8.36 21.07
CA ASN A 208 9.72 -9.47 20.29
C ASN A 208 10.89 -9.06 19.39
N LEU A 209 11.27 -9.92 18.43
CA LEU A 209 12.37 -9.61 17.50
C LEU A 209 11.97 -8.65 16.39
N ALA A 210 10.67 -8.50 16.13
CA ALA A 210 10.17 -7.53 15.16
C ALA A 210 10.48 -6.09 15.61
N ILE A 211 10.67 -5.22 14.64
CA ILE A 211 11.04 -3.82 14.89
C ILE A 211 9.80 -3.05 15.33
N ASN A 212 9.87 -2.40 16.50
CA ASN A 212 8.76 -1.62 17.03
C ASN A 212 8.48 -0.39 16.18
N MET A 213 7.23 -0.24 15.78
CA MET A 213 6.74 0.96 15.11
C MET A 213 6.49 2.07 16.13
N LYS A 214 6.45 3.30 15.65
CA LYS A 214 6.09 4.47 16.42
C LYS A 214 4.63 4.86 16.16
N LYS A 215 3.84 4.96 17.21
CA LYS A 215 2.51 5.57 17.14
C LYS A 215 2.65 7.10 17.05
N VAL A 216 2.30 7.66 15.90
CA VAL A 216 2.46 9.10 15.64
C VAL A 216 1.16 9.87 15.75
N VAL A 217 0.02 9.20 15.56
CA VAL A 217 -1.30 9.79 15.69
C VAL A 217 -2.24 8.79 16.38
N GLN A 218 -3.00 9.25 17.34
CA GLN A 218 -4.06 8.51 18.00
C GLN A 218 -5.17 9.49 18.41
N ALA A 219 -6.21 9.60 17.62
CA ALA A 219 -7.42 10.32 17.99
C ALA A 219 -8.34 9.40 18.83
N GLY A 220 -8.86 9.94 19.91
CA GLY A 220 -9.74 9.20 20.82
C GLY A 220 -9.01 8.36 21.86
N TYR A 221 -9.51 7.16 22.15
CA TYR A 221 -8.99 6.29 23.20
C TYR A 221 -7.57 5.80 22.88
N ALA A 222 -6.64 6.10 23.80
CA ALA A 222 -5.24 5.71 23.63
C ALA A 222 -5.06 4.20 23.88
N MET A 223 -4.63 3.48 22.84
CA MET A 223 -4.31 2.07 22.91
C MET A 223 -2.80 1.86 22.77
N PRO A 224 -2.20 0.95 23.55
CA PRO A 224 -0.76 0.66 23.45
C PRO A 224 -0.39 -0.18 22.23
N GLN A 225 -1.37 -0.69 21.54
CA GLN A 225 -1.29 -1.57 20.39
C GLN A 225 -2.26 -1.07 19.32
N TRP A 226 -1.95 -1.30 18.04
CA TRP A 226 -2.91 -1.02 16.98
C TRP A 226 -3.86 -2.21 16.80
N LEU A 227 -5.12 -2.01 17.06
CA LEU A 227 -6.18 -2.99 16.82
C LEU A 227 -7.20 -2.36 15.87
N THR A 228 -7.46 -3.02 14.76
CA THR A 228 -8.49 -2.58 13.81
C THR A 228 -9.77 -3.42 13.96
N SER A 229 -10.85 -2.93 13.38
CA SER A 229 -12.13 -3.65 13.43
C SER A 229 -12.04 -5.00 12.75
N THR A 230 -12.60 -6.03 13.37
CA THR A 230 -12.76 -7.36 12.78
C THR A 230 -13.84 -7.43 11.69
N ASP A 231 -14.65 -6.39 11.57
CA ASP A 231 -15.65 -6.20 10.51
C ASP A 231 -15.08 -5.45 9.29
N GLY A 232 -13.78 -5.17 9.30
CA GLY A 232 -13.10 -4.41 8.27
C GLY A 232 -12.88 -2.94 8.63
N SER A 233 -11.97 -2.31 7.93
CA SER A 233 -11.62 -0.91 8.08
C SER A 233 -11.09 -0.36 6.75
N ARG A 234 -10.66 0.90 6.73
CA ARG A 234 -10.02 1.55 5.59
C ARG A 234 -8.57 1.76 5.93
N TYR A 235 -7.71 1.08 5.20
CA TYR A 235 -6.27 1.07 5.40
C TYR A 235 -5.61 1.93 4.35
N VAL A 236 -4.66 2.77 4.79
CA VAL A 236 -3.90 3.65 3.91
C VAL A 236 -2.42 3.49 4.20
N LEU A 237 -1.65 3.18 3.17
CA LEU A 237 -0.19 3.21 3.18
C LEU A 237 0.28 4.52 2.56
N PHE A 238 1.11 5.28 3.25
CA PHE A 238 1.54 6.57 2.77
C PHE A 238 2.93 6.95 3.26
N LYS A 239 3.54 7.92 2.59
CA LYS A 239 4.78 8.55 3.06
C LYS A 239 4.53 10.04 3.25
N PRO A 240 4.54 10.53 4.50
CA PRO A 240 4.19 11.91 4.78
C PRO A 240 5.22 12.87 4.17
N SER A 241 4.76 13.86 3.42
CA SER A 241 5.60 14.94 2.88
C SER A 241 6.05 15.93 3.95
N LYS A 242 5.38 15.94 5.11
CA LYS A 242 5.68 16.76 6.29
C LYS A 242 5.66 15.90 7.54
N PRO A 243 6.49 16.21 8.56
CA PRO A 243 6.44 15.52 9.84
C PRO A 243 5.05 15.55 10.46
N LEU A 244 4.59 14.39 10.94
CA LEU A 244 3.32 14.26 11.64
C LEU A 244 3.49 14.58 13.12
N LYS A 245 2.49 15.24 13.70
CA LYS A 245 2.42 15.53 15.13
C LYS A 245 1.09 15.06 15.69
N ASN A 246 1.10 14.53 16.90
CA ASN A 246 -0.09 14.00 17.58
C ASN A 246 -0.99 15.10 18.18
N GLU A 247 -0.79 16.34 17.82
CA GLU A 247 -1.52 17.51 18.35
C GLU A 247 -2.34 18.27 17.30
N ASP A 248 -2.08 17.98 16.03
CA ASP A 248 -2.71 18.71 14.92
C ASP A 248 -4.01 18.01 14.46
N PHE A 249 -4.94 17.77 15.38
CA PHE A 249 -6.22 17.15 15.06
C PHE A 249 -7.24 18.16 14.55
N ILE A 250 -8.07 17.71 13.61
CA ILE A 250 -9.29 18.40 13.19
C ILE A 250 -10.51 17.58 13.62
N THR A 251 -11.62 18.25 13.84
CA THR A 251 -12.88 17.63 14.22
C THR A 251 -13.94 17.98 13.18
N ALA A 252 -14.66 17.00 12.68
CA ALA A 252 -15.74 17.20 11.73
C ALA A 252 -16.86 18.07 12.33
N THR A 253 -17.51 18.90 11.53
CA THR A 253 -18.56 19.83 12.00
C THR A 253 -19.82 19.11 12.48
N ASN A 254 -20.06 17.92 11.93
CA ASN A 254 -21.16 17.02 12.30
C ASN A 254 -20.67 15.83 13.13
N ALA A 255 -19.58 16.00 13.89
CA ALA A 255 -18.90 14.94 14.59
C ALA A 255 -19.71 14.31 15.72
N ASP A 256 -19.66 12.99 15.77
CA ASP A 256 -19.74 12.23 17.02
C ASP A 256 -18.33 12.10 17.64
N TYR A 257 -18.17 11.25 18.67
CA TYR A 257 -16.89 11.01 19.33
C TYR A 257 -15.79 10.43 18.40
N GLN A 258 -16.14 9.96 17.19
CA GLN A 258 -15.21 9.40 16.21
C GLN A 258 -14.79 10.40 15.13
N GLY A 259 -15.41 11.56 15.07
CA GLY A 259 -15.17 12.56 14.06
C GLY A 259 -13.94 13.43 14.28
N THR A 260 -12.93 12.95 15.02
CA THR A 260 -11.64 13.63 15.20
C THR A 260 -10.56 12.85 14.47
N ALA A 261 -9.78 13.53 13.65
CA ALA A 261 -8.78 12.91 12.80
C ALA A 261 -7.60 13.82 12.49
N ARG A 262 -6.60 13.25 11.85
CA ARG A 262 -5.50 13.93 11.16
C ARG A 262 -5.72 13.82 9.66
N GLU A 263 -5.58 14.94 8.94
CA GLU A 263 -5.59 14.95 7.49
C GLU A 263 -4.29 14.37 6.91
N ILE A 264 -4.42 13.57 5.86
CA ILE A 264 -3.32 13.05 5.04
C ILE A 264 -3.59 13.47 3.61
N ALA A 265 -2.67 14.16 2.98
CA ALA A 265 -2.81 14.56 1.58
C ALA A 265 -2.90 13.31 0.67
N ILE A 266 -3.83 13.30 -0.26
CA ILE A 266 -3.98 12.19 -1.22
C ILE A 266 -2.68 11.97 -2.01
N SER A 267 -1.93 13.05 -2.30
CA SER A 267 -0.64 12.96 -2.98
C SER A 267 0.43 12.18 -2.22
N ASP A 268 0.31 12.04 -0.90
CA ASP A 268 1.22 11.29 -0.05
C ASP A 268 0.84 9.80 0.02
N VAL A 269 -0.38 9.44 -0.38
CA VAL A 269 -0.90 8.07 -0.32
C VAL A 269 -0.26 7.23 -1.43
N ILE A 270 0.26 6.07 -1.04
CA ILE A 270 0.91 5.09 -1.93
C ILE A 270 -0.11 4.04 -2.35
N ASP A 271 -0.83 3.45 -1.38
CA ASP A 271 -1.86 2.43 -1.64
C ASP A 271 -2.96 2.54 -0.58
N ALA A 272 -4.16 2.12 -0.95
CA ALA A 272 -5.31 2.15 -0.07
C ALA A 272 -6.22 0.95 -0.31
N VAL A 273 -6.85 0.46 0.77
CA VAL A 273 -7.74 -0.72 0.73
C VAL A 273 -8.95 -0.47 1.62
N GLN A 274 -10.14 -0.75 1.10
CA GLN A 274 -11.38 -0.70 1.87
C GLN A 274 -11.90 -2.11 2.14
N ALA A 275 -11.86 -2.53 3.41
CA ALA A 275 -12.61 -3.69 3.89
C ALA A 275 -13.89 -3.21 4.58
N VAL A 276 -15.00 -3.84 4.27
CA VAL A 276 -16.33 -3.55 4.84
C VAL A 276 -16.93 -4.82 5.46
N ASN A 277 -17.96 -4.69 6.26
CA ASN A 277 -18.49 -5.82 6.99
C ASN A 277 -19.38 -6.77 6.13
N ASN A 278 -19.97 -6.25 5.05
CA ASN A 278 -20.82 -7.01 4.14
C ASN A 278 -21.14 -6.16 2.89
N GLU A 279 -21.92 -6.71 1.96
CA GLU A 279 -22.31 -6.06 0.72
C GLU A 279 -22.96 -4.66 0.92
N SER A 280 -23.74 -4.49 1.99
CA SER A 280 -24.39 -3.20 2.25
C SER A 280 -23.37 -2.08 2.56
N GLY A 281 -22.17 -2.44 3.01
CA GLY A 281 -21.05 -1.51 3.22
C GLY A 281 -20.53 -0.86 1.93
N MET A 282 -20.81 -1.46 0.77
CA MET A 282 -20.49 -0.88 -0.54
C MET A 282 -21.20 0.45 -0.82
N SER A 283 -22.32 0.71 -0.16
CA SER A 283 -23.05 1.99 -0.31
C SER A 283 -22.38 3.16 0.42
N VAL A 284 -21.40 2.90 1.27
CA VAL A 284 -20.73 3.92 2.10
C VAL A 284 -19.21 3.70 2.04
N LEU A 285 -18.64 3.97 0.87
CA LEU A 285 -17.18 3.99 0.72
C LEU A 285 -16.60 5.20 1.46
N GLY A 286 -15.55 4.99 2.25
CA GLY A 286 -14.98 6.01 3.13
C GLY A 286 -13.72 6.66 2.57
N LEU A 287 -13.20 6.17 1.44
CA LEU A 287 -12.04 6.75 0.75
C LEU A 287 -12.46 7.48 -0.53
N PRO A 288 -11.73 8.52 -0.93
CA PRO A 288 -11.90 9.11 -2.26
C PRO A 288 -11.76 8.06 -3.37
N THR A 289 -12.64 8.10 -4.37
CA THR A 289 -12.66 7.14 -5.48
C THR A 289 -11.37 7.13 -6.31
N ALA A 290 -10.61 8.22 -6.27
CA ALA A 290 -9.29 8.30 -6.90
C ALA A 290 -8.25 7.41 -6.22
N LEU A 291 -8.43 7.08 -4.93
CA LEU A 291 -7.58 6.17 -4.18
C LEU A 291 -8.11 4.73 -4.20
N ASP A 292 -9.42 4.58 -4.03
CA ASP A 292 -10.07 3.26 -4.05
C ASP A 292 -11.56 3.38 -4.39
N ALA A 293 -11.94 2.87 -5.54
CA ALA A 293 -13.30 2.93 -6.06
C ALA A 293 -14.17 1.72 -5.65
N GLY A 294 -13.63 0.79 -4.85
CA GLY A 294 -14.32 -0.43 -4.45
C GLY A 294 -14.10 -0.79 -3.00
N ALA A 295 -14.67 -1.91 -2.58
CA ALA A 295 -14.41 -2.53 -1.30
C ALA A 295 -14.58 -4.04 -1.36
N ILE A 296 -14.11 -4.75 -0.32
CA ILE A 296 -14.24 -6.20 -0.17
C ILE A 296 -14.69 -6.52 1.25
N TRP A 297 -15.26 -7.71 1.47
CA TRP A 297 -15.62 -8.21 2.80
C TRP A 297 -15.35 -9.69 2.94
N CYS A 298 -14.95 -10.11 4.12
CA CYS A 298 -14.91 -11.50 4.55
C CYS A 298 -16.30 -11.99 4.97
N SER A 299 -16.44 -13.29 5.26
CA SER A 299 -17.75 -13.87 5.61
C SER A 299 -18.30 -13.40 6.97
N GLY A 300 -17.48 -12.71 7.77
CA GLY A 300 -17.87 -12.14 9.07
C GLY A 300 -16.66 -11.77 9.92
N ALA A 301 -16.92 -11.34 11.16
CA ALA A 301 -15.90 -11.15 12.19
C ALA A 301 -15.53 -12.48 12.85
N TYR A 302 -14.28 -12.61 13.29
CA TYR A 302 -13.72 -13.78 14.00
C TYR A 302 -13.79 -15.10 13.23
N VAL A 303 -13.68 -15.02 11.90
CA VAL A 303 -13.81 -16.19 11.00
C VAL A 303 -12.48 -16.73 10.48
N GLY A 304 -11.36 -16.10 10.83
CA GLY A 304 -10.02 -16.53 10.40
C GLY A 304 -9.80 -16.38 8.90
N GLU A 305 -10.41 -15.39 8.27
CA GLU A 305 -10.27 -15.09 6.85
C GLU A 305 -9.44 -13.81 6.64
N SER A 306 -8.67 -13.76 5.56
CA SER A 306 -7.94 -12.58 5.09
C SER A 306 -8.44 -12.14 3.72
N ILE A 307 -7.99 -10.97 3.29
CA ILE A 307 -8.09 -10.51 1.91
C ILE A 307 -6.69 -10.47 1.30
N ALA A 308 -6.53 -11.01 0.11
CA ALA A 308 -5.25 -11.06 -0.59
C ALA A 308 -5.37 -10.46 -1.99
N ARG A 309 -4.36 -9.70 -2.39
CA ARG A 309 -4.31 -9.05 -3.71
C ARG A 309 -4.08 -10.09 -4.81
N LYS A 310 -4.82 -10.00 -5.89
CA LYS A 310 -4.75 -10.90 -7.05
C LYS A 310 -3.44 -10.67 -7.82
N ILE A 311 -2.92 -11.74 -8.39
CA ILE A 311 -1.77 -11.67 -9.30
C ILE A 311 -2.25 -11.18 -10.65
N LYS A 312 -1.63 -10.12 -11.19
CA LYS A 312 -1.80 -9.64 -12.55
C LYS A 312 -0.98 -10.45 -13.54
N GLU A 313 0.30 -10.65 -13.20
CA GLU A 313 1.23 -11.40 -14.05
C GLU A 313 2.42 -11.97 -13.26
N THR A 314 3.21 -12.80 -13.89
CA THR A 314 4.49 -13.29 -13.34
C THR A 314 5.61 -12.86 -14.28
N ARG A 315 6.61 -12.16 -13.73
CA ARG A 315 7.79 -11.74 -14.49
C ARG A 315 8.66 -12.95 -14.88
N PRO A 316 9.56 -12.81 -15.87
CA PRO A 316 10.44 -13.91 -16.30
C PRO A 316 11.34 -14.48 -15.18
N ASP A 317 11.68 -13.69 -14.18
CA ASP A 317 12.46 -14.10 -12.99
C ASP A 317 11.63 -14.81 -11.91
N GLY A 318 10.32 -15.00 -12.17
CA GLY A 318 9.37 -15.66 -11.27
C GLY A 318 8.71 -14.72 -10.25
N THR A 319 9.12 -13.46 -10.17
CA THR A 319 8.47 -12.48 -9.27
C THR A 319 7.05 -12.18 -9.74
N LYS A 320 6.15 -11.96 -8.78
CA LYS A 320 4.75 -11.64 -9.07
C LYS A 320 4.57 -10.14 -9.22
N VAL A 321 3.69 -9.76 -10.13
CA VAL A 321 3.12 -8.41 -10.21
C VAL A 321 1.68 -8.51 -9.76
N TYR A 322 1.34 -7.80 -8.71
CA TYR A 322 -0.02 -7.79 -8.18
C TYR A 322 -0.85 -6.72 -8.89
N GLN A 323 -2.13 -7.04 -9.06
CA GLN A 323 -3.09 -6.13 -9.68
C GLN A 323 -3.32 -4.91 -8.78
N ASP A 324 -3.24 -3.73 -9.38
CA ASP A 324 -3.53 -2.45 -8.71
C ASP A 324 -4.29 -1.56 -9.69
N THR A 325 -5.60 -1.44 -9.47
CA THR A 325 -6.52 -0.65 -10.31
C THR A 325 -7.19 0.45 -9.51
N ASN A 326 -6.69 0.73 -8.29
CA ASN A 326 -7.37 1.60 -7.33
C ASN A 326 -8.83 1.19 -7.11
N ASN A 327 -9.07 -0.12 -7.03
CA ASN A 327 -10.39 -0.68 -6.79
C ASN A 327 -10.28 -2.01 -6.05
N THR A 328 -10.47 -1.98 -4.74
CA THR A 328 -10.34 -3.15 -3.86
C THR A 328 -11.21 -4.34 -4.31
N SER A 329 -12.41 -4.11 -4.84
CA SER A 329 -13.27 -5.20 -5.35
C SER A 329 -12.65 -5.94 -6.53
N ASN A 330 -11.92 -5.21 -7.39
CA ASN A 330 -11.25 -5.79 -8.54
C ASN A 330 -9.95 -6.47 -8.12
N ASP A 331 -9.20 -5.86 -7.20
CA ASP A 331 -7.82 -6.16 -6.92
C ASP A 331 -7.64 -7.26 -5.88
N PHE A 332 -8.61 -7.48 -5.00
CA PHE A 332 -8.53 -8.43 -3.90
C PHE A 332 -9.51 -9.61 -4.05
N GLU A 333 -9.20 -10.67 -3.32
CA GLU A 333 -10.05 -11.84 -3.11
C GLU A 333 -9.96 -12.30 -1.65
N VAL A 334 -11.03 -12.94 -1.14
CA VAL A 334 -11.06 -13.49 0.22
C VAL A 334 -10.29 -14.81 0.27
N LYS A 335 -9.49 -14.99 1.32
CA LYS A 335 -8.77 -16.23 1.62
C LYS A 335 -9.22 -16.79 2.97
N LYS A 336 -9.50 -18.10 2.99
CA LYS A 336 -9.89 -18.82 4.22
C LYS A 336 -8.70 -19.25 5.07
N ASP A 337 -7.50 -19.09 4.55
CA ASP A 337 -6.23 -19.50 5.13
C ASP A 337 -5.25 -18.31 5.11
N PRO A 338 -5.32 -17.36 6.03
CA PRO A 338 -4.38 -16.25 6.11
C PRO A 338 -2.93 -16.75 6.06
N GLN A 339 -2.12 -16.17 5.17
CA GLN A 339 -0.78 -16.70 4.94
C GLN A 339 0.22 -15.58 4.65
N LEU A 340 1.27 -15.50 5.47
CA LEU A 340 2.40 -14.64 5.18
C LEU A 340 3.11 -15.11 3.91
N ARG A 341 3.53 -14.16 3.09
CA ARG A 341 4.32 -14.39 1.87
C ARG A 341 3.69 -15.38 0.89
N ARG A 342 2.38 -15.37 0.83
CA ARG A 342 1.61 -16.12 -0.17
C ARG A 342 2.21 -15.92 -1.57
N TYR A 343 2.22 -16.98 -2.36
CA TYR A 343 2.80 -17.01 -3.72
C TYR A 343 4.31 -16.75 -3.80
N GLY A 344 5.04 -16.95 -2.70
CA GLY A 344 6.49 -16.94 -2.70
C GLY A 344 7.13 -15.54 -2.71
N ALA A 345 6.47 -14.53 -2.11
CA ALA A 345 7.10 -13.25 -1.85
C ALA A 345 8.36 -13.47 -0.99
N LYS A 346 9.45 -12.79 -1.36
CA LYS A 346 10.74 -12.98 -0.71
C LYS A 346 10.80 -12.18 0.60
N VAL A 347 11.59 -12.69 1.53
CA VAL A 347 11.90 -12.01 2.80
C VAL A 347 13.00 -10.99 2.55
N PRO A 348 12.90 -9.76 3.07
CA PRO A 348 13.98 -8.79 3.00
C PRO A 348 15.24 -9.32 3.70
N SER A 349 16.41 -9.13 3.08
CA SER A 349 17.69 -9.68 3.56
C SER A 349 18.09 -9.22 4.96
N TRP A 350 17.60 -8.08 5.40
CA TRP A 350 17.83 -7.55 6.75
C TRP A 350 16.98 -8.21 7.84
N ASN A 351 15.91 -8.95 7.48
CA ASN A 351 15.20 -9.80 8.44
C ASN A 351 16.02 -11.07 8.71
N THR A 352 16.83 -11.04 9.75
CA THR A 352 17.75 -12.14 10.12
C THR A 352 17.17 -13.07 11.18
N TRP A 353 15.93 -12.88 11.60
CA TRP A 353 15.28 -13.62 12.70
C TRP A 353 14.15 -14.55 12.28
N ILE A 354 13.64 -14.48 11.05
CA ILE A 354 12.49 -15.26 10.58
C ILE A 354 12.66 -16.80 10.73
N ASN A 355 13.89 -17.27 10.83
CA ASN A 355 14.21 -18.70 10.99
C ASN A 355 14.94 -18.99 12.29
N LYS A 356 14.83 -18.15 13.32
CA LYS A 356 15.48 -18.33 14.63
C LYS A 356 14.57 -18.94 15.67
#